data_7f029500bfe4e0bf2d80dc1101c44d76
#
_entry.id   7f029500bfe4e0bf2d80dc1101c44d76
#
_cell.length_a   1.000
_cell.length_b   1.000
_cell.length_c   1.000
_cell.angle_alpha   90.00
_cell.angle_beta   90.00
_cell.angle_gamma   90.00
#
_symmetry.space_group_name_H-M   'P 1'
#
loop_
_entity.id
_entity.type
_entity.pdbx_description
1 polymer ?
#
loop_
_entity_poly.entity_id
_entity_poly.type
_entity_poly.pdbx_seq_one_letter_code
_entity_poly.pdbx_strand_id
1 'polypeptide(L)'
;MFELYTLQSYWWFVVSLLGGLLVFMMFVQGGQTLLYGLGKTEDERDLIINALGHKWEIGFSTLVMFGGAIFAAFPLFYAVSFGGAYFVWMAILFCFIIQAVSYEYRKKPNNLFGTRFYERMLFINGSLGIFLIGVALGTLYRGGNFVVNDMNLSHWTVSTYGLEALLNPFNLLFGLVLVLLSRVQGLLYFYNALENREIERRILFTLKREFRLFLPLFLTLLTMMVLGDGYGYDELGHVSLVSMKIFENLLTQPILLLLLVFGLIFFLFGVYLALALQSSQAIWFTGISTVVIVTTLLMLLGVNHTVFYPSLSDLQSSLTIENSSGSYYTLKVMSVVSLLVPVVLGYIVLVWRSMNQKRLTIEEVKSDPHHY
;
A
#
# COMPACT_ATOMS: atom_id res chain seq x y z
N MET A 1 -25.38 -21.26 0.55
CA MET A 1 -25.29 -19.82 0.25
C MET A 1 -24.65 -19.06 1.40
N PHE A 2 -25.17 -19.10 2.62
CA PHE A 2 -24.62 -18.40 3.79
C PHE A 2 -23.13 -18.75 4.09
N GLU A 3 -22.75 -20.03 4.02
CA GLU A 3 -21.36 -20.45 4.24
C GLU A 3 -20.39 -19.91 3.19
N LEU A 4 -20.79 -19.81 1.91
CA LEU A 4 -19.94 -19.24 0.84
C LEU A 4 -19.73 -17.75 1.09
N TYR A 5 -20.77 -16.98 1.37
CA TYR A 5 -20.65 -15.55 1.65
C TYR A 5 -19.74 -15.26 2.86
N THR A 6 -19.81 -16.12 3.91
CA THR A 6 -18.93 -16.00 5.08
C THR A 6 -17.46 -16.19 4.69
N LEU A 7 -17.16 -17.17 3.80
CA LEU A 7 -15.80 -17.38 3.30
C LEU A 7 -15.33 -16.23 2.40
N GLN A 8 -16.20 -15.70 1.56
CA GLN A 8 -15.90 -14.53 0.71
C GLN A 8 -15.58 -13.30 1.56
N SER A 9 -16.38 -13.01 2.58
CA SER A 9 -16.16 -11.92 3.52
C SER A 9 -14.88 -12.10 4.33
N TYR A 10 -14.59 -13.32 4.78
CA TYR A 10 -13.34 -13.66 5.47
C TYR A 10 -12.12 -13.39 4.58
N TRP A 11 -12.16 -13.84 3.32
CA TRP A 11 -11.05 -13.62 2.39
C TRP A 11 -10.92 -12.17 1.96
N TRP A 12 -12.03 -11.43 1.89
CA TRP A 12 -11.98 -9.98 1.68
C TRP A 12 -11.30 -9.26 2.85
N PHE A 13 -11.57 -9.69 4.08
CA PHE A 13 -10.85 -9.20 5.25
C PHE A 13 -9.36 -9.51 5.19
N VAL A 14 -8.97 -10.75 4.85
CA VAL A 14 -7.54 -11.13 4.73
C VAL A 14 -6.84 -10.30 3.66
N VAL A 15 -7.42 -10.15 2.48
CA VAL A 15 -6.88 -9.31 1.40
C VAL A 15 -6.78 -7.84 1.84
N SER A 16 -7.81 -7.32 2.50
CA SER A 16 -7.80 -5.95 3.02
C SER A 16 -6.70 -5.72 4.05
N LEU A 17 -6.48 -6.68 4.95
CA LEU A 17 -5.39 -6.65 5.93
C LEU A 17 -4.01 -6.67 5.27
N LEU A 18 -3.82 -7.52 4.26
CA LEU A 18 -2.58 -7.57 3.47
C LEU A 18 -2.36 -6.26 2.71
N GLY A 19 -3.41 -5.65 2.18
CA GLY A 19 -3.37 -4.31 1.58
C GLY A 19 -2.94 -3.23 2.58
N GLY A 20 -3.45 -3.28 3.81
CA GLY A 20 -3.02 -2.40 4.90
C GLY A 20 -1.54 -2.56 5.27
N LEU A 21 -1.08 -3.81 5.39
CA LEU A 21 0.33 -4.13 5.63
C LEU A 21 1.22 -3.66 4.47
N LEU A 22 0.79 -3.86 3.21
CA LEU A 22 1.50 -3.38 2.03
C LEU A 22 1.68 -1.87 2.07
N VAL A 23 0.61 -1.10 2.32
CA VAL A 23 0.68 0.36 2.38
C VAL A 23 1.60 0.83 3.50
N PHE A 24 1.60 0.17 4.67
CA PHE A 24 2.57 0.47 5.72
C PHE A 24 4.01 0.18 5.25
N MET A 25 4.28 -0.96 4.63
CA MET A 25 5.63 -1.34 4.18
C MET A 25 6.19 -0.41 3.10
N MET A 26 5.37 0.40 2.44
CA MET A 26 5.81 1.42 1.49
C MET A 26 6.65 2.54 2.13
N PHE A 27 6.83 2.55 3.45
CA PHE A 27 7.79 3.46 4.10
C PHE A 27 9.22 3.28 3.54
N VAL A 28 9.57 2.10 3.07
CA VAL A 28 10.86 1.81 2.42
C VAL A 28 11.00 2.67 1.18
N GLN A 29 10.01 2.62 0.28
CA GLN A 29 10.01 3.37 -0.96
C GLN A 29 9.91 4.89 -0.69
N GLY A 30 9.06 5.28 0.26
CA GLY A 30 9.00 6.68 0.71
C GLY A 30 10.34 7.19 1.23
N GLY A 31 11.06 6.37 2.00
CA GLY A 31 12.40 6.64 2.49
C GLY A 31 13.43 6.86 1.36
N GLN A 32 13.36 6.08 0.28
CA GLN A 32 14.23 6.24 -0.90
C GLN A 32 14.14 7.65 -1.50
N THR A 33 12.96 8.25 -1.49
CA THR A 33 12.75 9.62 -2.02
C THR A 33 13.36 10.71 -1.14
N LEU A 34 13.71 10.39 0.10
CA LEU A 34 14.23 11.32 1.08
C LEU A 34 15.77 11.35 1.13
N LEU A 35 16.44 10.44 0.40
CA LEU A 35 17.87 10.19 0.45
C LEU A 35 18.70 11.48 0.36
N TYR A 36 18.51 12.28 -0.67
CA TYR A 36 19.29 13.53 -0.87
C TYR A 36 18.81 14.67 0.03
N GLY A 37 17.58 14.60 0.51
CA GLY A 37 17.04 15.56 1.46
C GLY A 37 17.69 15.44 2.83
N LEU A 38 17.87 14.21 3.30
CA LEU A 38 18.39 13.86 4.62
C LEU A 38 19.90 13.62 4.61
N GLY A 39 20.44 12.85 3.65
CA GLY A 39 21.85 12.50 3.55
C GLY A 39 22.65 13.51 2.70
N LYS A 40 23.43 14.36 3.36
CA LYS A 40 24.26 15.40 2.70
C LYS A 40 25.63 14.88 2.32
N THR A 41 26.19 13.99 3.10
CA THR A 41 27.47 13.30 2.81
C THR A 41 27.22 11.91 2.23
N GLU A 42 28.23 11.28 1.70
CA GLU A 42 28.15 9.89 1.21
C GLU A 42 27.88 8.94 2.38
N ASP A 43 28.59 9.08 3.49
CA ASP A 43 28.40 8.27 4.70
C ASP A 43 26.97 8.36 5.24
N GLU A 44 26.35 9.55 5.23
CA GLU A 44 24.96 9.73 5.64
C GLU A 44 23.99 9.03 4.69
N ARG A 45 24.26 9.05 3.38
CA ARG A 45 23.42 8.33 2.40
C ARG A 45 23.58 6.83 2.53
N ASP A 46 24.79 6.34 2.79
CA ASP A 46 25.06 4.95 3.05
C ASP A 46 24.28 4.46 4.28
N LEU A 47 24.31 5.23 5.36
CA LEU A 47 23.53 4.93 6.57
C LEU A 47 22.04 4.82 6.29
N ILE A 48 21.47 5.77 5.52
CA ILE A 48 20.05 5.79 5.15
C ILE A 48 19.69 4.57 4.28
N ILE A 49 20.53 4.27 3.27
CA ILE A 49 20.28 3.14 2.36
C ILE A 49 20.39 1.81 3.08
N ASN A 50 21.36 1.64 3.97
CA ASN A 50 21.48 0.42 4.77
C ASN A 50 20.25 0.20 5.67
N ALA A 51 19.72 1.25 6.29
CA ALA A 51 18.50 1.13 7.09
C ALA A 51 17.30 0.63 6.25
N LEU A 52 17.17 1.07 5.01
CA LEU A 52 16.13 0.61 4.09
C LEU A 52 16.46 -0.75 3.48
N GLY A 53 17.74 -1.01 3.20
CA GLY A 53 18.24 -2.24 2.60
C GLY A 53 17.80 -3.49 3.35
N HIS A 54 17.81 -3.45 4.68
CA HIS A 54 17.32 -4.55 5.51
C HIS A 54 15.80 -4.76 5.46
N LYS A 55 15.02 -3.89 4.80
CA LYS A 55 13.54 -3.93 4.80
C LYS A 55 12.91 -4.03 3.42
N TRP A 56 13.65 -3.73 2.34
CA TRP A 56 13.06 -3.67 1.00
C TRP A 56 12.49 -5.01 0.53
N GLU A 57 13.14 -6.12 0.88
CA GLU A 57 12.68 -7.46 0.52
C GLU A 57 11.34 -7.80 1.18
N ILE A 58 11.16 -7.41 2.46
CA ILE A 58 9.90 -7.61 3.17
C ILE A 58 8.78 -6.80 2.50
N GLY A 59 9.06 -5.55 2.09
CA GLY A 59 8.11 -4.72 1.36
C GLY A 59 7.70 -5.32 0.03
N PHE A 60 8.66 -5.81 -0.75
CA PHE A 60 8.39 -6.48 -2.03
C PHE A 60 7.62 -7.79 -1.84
N SER A 61 8.02 -8.61 -0.87
CA SER A 61 7.31 -9.87 -0.53
C SER A 61 5.87 -9.59 -0.10
N THR A 62 5.61 -8.47 0.59
CA THR A 62 4.25 -8.09 0.99
C THR A 62 3.38 -7.73 -0.23
N LEU A 63 3.97 -7.06 -1.25
CA LEU A 63 3.27 -6.79 -2.52
C LEU A 63 2.90 -8.10 -3.24
N VAL A 64 3.86 -9.04 -3.32
CA VAL A 64 3.63 -10.35 -3.95
C VAL A 64 2.58 -11.15 -3.17
N MET A 65 2.61 -11.11 -1.85
CA MET A 65 1.65 -11.79 -0.98
C MET A 65 0.23 -11.20 -1.15
N PHE A 66 0.10 -9.88 -1.24
CA PHE A 66 -1.18 -9.22 -1.52
C PHE A 66 -1.74 -9.64 -2.88
N GLY A 67 -0.94 -9.58 -3.95
CA GLY A 67 -1.33 -10.03 -5.29
C GLY A 67 -1.67 -11.52 -5.34
N GLY A 68 -0.89 -12.37 -4.66
CA GLY A 68 -1.13 -13.80 -4.55
C GLY A 68 -2.41 -14.15 -3.80
N ALA A 69 -2.73 -13.43 -2.72
CA ALA A 69 -3.99 -13.60 -1.99
C ALA A 69 -5.21 -13.20 -2.85
N ILE A 70 -5.09 -12.10 -3.62
CA ILE A 70 -6.13 -11.70 -4.59
C ILE A 70 -6.29 -12.78 -5.67
N PHE A 71 -5.19 -13.25 -6.26
CA PHE A 71 -5.22 -14.31 -7.28
C PHE A 71 -5.95 -15.57 -6.79
N ALA A 72 -5.66 -15.97 -5.56
CA ALA A 72 -6.21 -17.19 -4.99
C ALA A 72 -7.67 -17.04 -4.54
N ALA A 73 -8.05 -15.91 -3.92
CA ALA A 73 -9.38 -15.70 -3.37
C ALA A 73 -10.36 -15.06 -4.36
N PHE A 74 -9.88 -14.14 -5.21
CA PHE A 74 -10.68 -13.36 -6.16
C PHE A 74 -10.04 -13.41 -7.56
N PRO A 75 -10.02 -14.59 -8.20
CA PRO A 75 -9.30 -14.80 -9.47
C PRO A 75 -9.82 -13.93 -10.62
N LEU A 76 -11.12 -13.64 -10.68
CA LEU A 76 -11.67 -12.76 -11.71
C LEU A 76 -11.16 -11.32 -11.54
N PHE A 77 -11.09 -10.80 -10.29
CA PHE A 77 -10.50 -9.49 -10.04
C PHE A 77 -9.01 -9.46 -10.41
N TYR A 78 -8.27 -10.52 -10.10
CA TYR A 78 -6.88 -10.63 -10.52
C TYR A 78 -6.74 -10.58 -12.05
N ALA A 79 -7.57 -11.33 -12.77
CA ALA A 79 -7.55 -11.34 -14.22
C ALA A 79 -7.91 -9.96 -14.82
N VAL A 80 -8.92 -9.27 -14.28
CA VAL A 80 -9.37 -7.96 -14.78
C VAL A 80 -8.35 -6.86 -14.46
N SER A 81 -7.85 -6.79 -13.23
CA SER A 81 -6.95 -5.72 -12.79
C SER A 81 -5.50 -6.02 -13.18
N PHE A 82 -4.88 -7.07 -12.60
CA PHE A 82 -3.46 -7.36 -12.82
C PHE A 82 -3.17 -7.86 -14.23
N GLY A 83 -4.04 -8.71 -14.79
CA GLY A 83 -3.91 -9.21 -16.15
C GLY A 83 -4.39 -8.21 -17.19
N GLY A 84 -5.50 -7.51 -16.93
CA GLY A 84 -6.14 -6.61 -17.88
C GLY A 84 -5.53 -5.22 -17.94
N ALA A 85 -5.30 -4.56 -16.78
CA ALA A 85 -4.62 -3.26 -16.70
C ALA A 85 -3.08 -3.41 -16.74
N TYR A 86 -2.57 -4.25 -17.62
CA TYR A 86 -1.20 -4.73 -17.59
C TYR A 86 -0.13 -3.63 -17.76
N PHE A 87 -0.41 -2.54 -18.47
CA PHE A 87 0.59 -1.45 -18.62
C PHE A 87 0.92 -0.77 -17.29
N VAL A 88 -0.10 -0.52 -16.45
CA VAL A 88 0.12 0.06 -15.12
C VAL A 88 0.90 -0.92 -14.24
N TRP A 89 0.48 -2.19 -14.21
CA TRP A 89 1.15 -3.21 -13.40
C TRP A 89 2.55 -3.53 -13.87
N MET A 90 2.82 -3.52 -15.20
CA MET A 90 4.18 -3.65 -15.72
C MET A 90 5.05 -2.46 -15.34
N ALA A 91 4.53 -1.23 -15.38
CA ALA A 91 5.28 -0.05 -14.95
C ALA A 91 5.63 -0.13 -13.45
N ILE A 92 4.70 -0.58 -12.60
CA ILE A 92 4.94 -0.86 -11.18
C ILE A 92 6.04 -1.92 -11.04
N LEU A 93 5.93 -3.05 -11.74
CA LEU A 93 6.91 -4.13 -11.70
C LEU A 93 8.31 -3.63 -12.09
N PHE A 94 8.44 -2.85 -13.16
CA PHE A 94 9.73 -2.27 -13.56
C PHE A 94 10.31 -1.35 -12.48
N CYS A 95 9.49 -0.55 -11.80
CA CYS A 95 9.95 0.25 -10.67
C CYS A 95 10.56 -0.62 -9.57
N PHE A 96 9.94 -1.75 -9.22
CA PHE A 96 10.47 -2.65 -8.20
C PHE A 96 11.69 -3.45 -8.67
N ILE A 97 11.78 -3.78 -9.97
CA ILE A 97 12.99 -4.42 -10.55
C ILE A 97 14.19 -3.47 -10.44
N ILE A 98 14.04 -2.21 -10.83
CA ILE A 98 15.12 -1.23 -10.72
C ILE A 98 15.51 -0.94 -9.26
N GLN A 99 14.58 -1.06 -8.31
CA GLN A 99 14.87 -1.01 -6.87
C GLN A 99 15.81 -2.14 -6.46
N ALA A 100 15.47 -3.39 -6.78
CA ALA A 100 16.25 -4.58 -6.42
C ALA A 100 17.67 -4.49 -6.99
N VAL A 101 17.79 -4.17 -8.28
CA VAL A 101 19.07 -3.94 -8.96
C VAL A 101 19.87 -2.82 -8.28
N SER A 102 19.20 -1.75 -7.85
CA SER A 102 19.88 -0.61 -7.23
C SER A 102 20.47 -0.94 -5.87
N TYR A 103 19.77 -1.67 -5.01
CA TYR A 103 20.33 -2.12 -3.74
C TYR A 103 21.53 -3.05 -3.95
N GLU A 104 21.40 -4.03 -4.86
CA GLU A 104 22.44 -5.05 -5.08
C GLU A 104 23.72 -4.49 -5.72
N TYR A 105 23.59 -3.56 -6.69
CA TYR A 105 24.74 -3.14 -7.52
C TYR A 105 25.33 -1.78 -7.14
N ARG A 106 24.70 -1.01 -6.26
CA ARG A 106 25.14 0.34 -5.90
C ARG A 106 26.59 0.40 -5.40
N LYS A 107 27.00 -0.53 -4.56
CA LYS A 107 28.34 -0.61 -3.94
C LYS A 107 29.25 -1.70 -4.55
N LYS A 108 28.79 -2.41 -5.59
CA LYS A 108 29.63 -3.44 -6.22
C LYS A 108 30.89 -2.81 -6.85
N PRO A 109 32.07 -3.44 -6.68
CA PRO A 109 33.26 -3.01 -7.37
C PRO A 109 33.05 -2.96 -8.89
N ASN A 110 33.55 -1.92 -9.54
CA ASN A 110 33.47 -1.73 -11.02
C ASN A 110 32.00 -1.59 -11.52
N ASN A 111 31.07 -1.05 -10.72
CA ASN A 111 29.74 -0.76 -11.24
C ASN A 111 29.83 0.24 -12.41
N LEU A 112 29.14 -0.07 -13.52
CA LEU A 112 29.24 0.64 -14.79
C LEU A 112 28.71 2.09 -14.72
N PHE A 113 27.67 2.32 -13.90
CA PHE A 113 26.90 3.58 -13.90
C PHE A 113 27.23 4.50 -12.72
N GLY A 114 27.96 4.00 -11.73
CA GLY A 114 28.29 4.73 -10.51
C GLY A 114 27.14 4.84 -9.50
N THR A 115 27.48 5.08 -8.24
CA THR A 115 26.57 5.08 -7.07
C THR A 115 25.36 5.99 -7.26
N ARG A 116 25.56 7.21 -7.81
CA ARG A 116 24.47 8.18 -7.99
C ARG A 116 23.40 7.75 -8.99
N PHE A 117 23.74 6.91 -9.95
CA PHE A 117 22.74 6.36 -10.88
C PHE A 117 21.74 5.48 -10.13
N TYR A 118 22.24 4.55 -9.33
CA TYR A 118 21.37 3.64 -8.55
C TYR A 118 20.55 4.39 -7.50
N GLU A 119 21.12 5.40 -6.86
CA GLU A 119 20.39 6.27 -5.94
C GLU A 119 19.20 7.00 -6.62
N ARG A 120 19.37 7.44 -7.89
CA ARG A 120 18.27 8.02 -8.68
C ARG A 120 17.22 6.97 -9.05
N MET A 121 17.63 5.74 -9.33
CA MET A 121 16.69 4.64 -9.60
C MET A 121 15.85 4.32 -8.36
N LEU A 122 16.44 4.33 -7.16
CA LEU A 122 15.69 4.22 -5.91
C LEU A 122 14.68 5.37 -5.75
N PHE A 123 15.05 6.59 -6.10
CA PHE A 123 14.12 7.73 -6.07
C PHE A 123 12.94 7.54 -7.05
N ILE A 124 13.19 7.03 -8.25
CA ILE A 124 12.15 6.74 -9.26
C ILE A 124 11.19 5.68 -8.72
N ASN A 125 11.71 4.58 -8.16
CA ASN A 125 10.86 3.57 -7.54
C ASN A 125 10.02 4.14 -6.40
N GLY A 126 10.63 4.89 -5.50
CA GLY A 126 9.95 5.47 -4.34
C GLY A 126 8.90 6.53 -4.68
N SER A 127 9.02 7.20 -5.82
CA SER A 127 8.04 8.18 -6.29
C SER A 127 7.04 7.58 -7.27
N LEU A 128 7.50 7.12 -8.44
CA LEU A 128 6.64 6.63 -9.51
C LEU A 128 5.97 5.30 -9.15
N GLY A 129 6.72 4.35 -8.59
CA GLY A 129 6.18 3.04 -8.23
C GLY A 129 5.03 3.16 -7.22
N ILE A 130 5.22 3.96 -6.18
CA ILE A 130 4.18 4.18 -5.15
C ILE A 130 3.01 5.02 -5.70
N PHE A 131 3.30 6.03 -6.51
CA PHE A 131 2.27 6.82 -7.16
C PHE A 131 1.34 5.94 -8.01
N LEU A 132 1.90 5.05 -8.84
CA LEU A 132 1.12 4.14 -9.69
C LEU A 132 0.32 3.12 -8.88
N ILE A 133 0.86 2.60 -7.76
CA ILE A 133 0.09 1.75 -6.84
C ILE A 133 -1.10 2.53 -6.27
N GLY A 134 -0.91 3.79 -5.88
CA GLY A 134 -2.01 4.64 -5.41
C GLY A 134 -3.06 4.89 -6.49
N VAL A 135 -2.65 5.13 -7.74
CA VAL A 135 -3.56 5.25 -8.89
C VAL A 135 -4.36 3.95 -9.09
N ALA A 136 -3.69 2.79 -9.02
CA ALA A 136 -4.36 1.49 -9.12
C ALA A 136 -5.37 1.26 -7.97
N LEU A 137 -5.03 1.63 -6.74
CA LEU A 137 -5.98 1.58 -5.61
C LEU A 137 -7.16 2.55 -5.79
N GLY A 138 -6.95 3.71 -6.40
CA GLY A 138 -8.01 4.65 -6.74
C GLY A 138 -9.07 4.06 -7.68
N THR A 139 -8.67 3.13 -8.57
CA THR A 139 -9.61 2.46 -9.49
C THR A 139 -10.59 1.53 -8.79
N LEU A 140 -10.31 1.08 -7.55
CA LEU A 140 -11.29 0.35 -6.75
C LEU A 140 -12.55 1.20 -6.44
N TYR A 141 -12.40 2.53 -6.40
CA TYR A 141 -13.50 3.45 -6.16
C TYR A 141 -14.09 4.03 -7.43
N ARG A 142 -13.28 4.22 -8.47
CA ARG A 142 -13.67 4.94 -9.71
C ARG A 142 -13.81 4.05 -10.93
N GLY A 143 -13.40 2.78 -10.82
CA GLY A 143 -13.56 1.78 -11.87
C GLY A 143 -12.48 1.79 -12.95
N GLY A 144 -12.68 0.88 -13.91
CA GLY A 144 -11.85 0.70 -15.10
C GLY A 144 -12.68 0.39 -16.34
N ASN A 145 -12.06 0.49 -17.52
CA ASN A 145 -12.74 0.30 -18.81
C ASN A 145 -12.63 -1.17 -19.28
N PHE A 146 -13.42 -2.05 -18.70
CA PHE A 146 -13.42 -3.47 -19.01
C PHE A 146 -14.85 -4.02 -19.18
N VAL A 147 -14.97 -5.19 -19.79
CA VAL A 147 -16.20 -5.97 -19.90
C VAL A 147 -15.89 -7.41 -19.54
N VAL A 148 -16.82 -8.07 -18.88
CA VAL A 148 -16.78 -9.51 -18.55
C VAL A 148 -17.93 -10.20 -19.24
N ASN A 149 -17.65 -11.27 -19.97
CA ASN A 149 -18.67 -12.06 -20.66
C ASN A 149 -19.24 -13.17 -19.77
N ASP A 150 -20.27 -13.89 -20.25
CA ASP A 150 -20.94 -14.98 -19.52
C ASP A 150 -20.00 -16.16 -19.16
N MET A 151 -18.85 -16.27 -19.80
CA MET A 151 -17.82 -17.27 -19.47
C MET A 151 -16.77 -16.77 -18.49
N ASN A 152 -16.99 -15.63 -17.84
CA ASN A 152 -16.05 -14.94 -16.96
C ASN A 152 -14.72 -14.57 -17.64
N LEU A 153 -14.71 -14.38 -18.96
CA LEU A 153 -13.56 -13.86 -19.67
C LEU A 153 -13.65 -12.33 -19.73
N SER A 154 -12.63 -11.67 -19.26
CA SER A 154 -12.54 -10.21 -19.25
C SER A 154 -11.73 -9.68 -20.41
N HIS A 155 -12.11 -8.53 -20.94
CA HIS A 155 -11.30 -7.76 -21.87
C HIS A 155 -11.43 -6.26 -21.62
N TRP A 156 -10.35 -5.54 -21.83
CA TRP A 156 -10.34 -4.09 -21.74
C TRP A 156 -10.80 -3.48 -23.06
N THR A 157 -11.69 -2.49 -22.97
CA THR A 157 -12.30 -1.85 -24.14
C THR A 157 -11.44 -0.72 -24.71
N VAL A 158 -10.46 -0.24 -23.92
CA VAL A 158 -9.54 0.84 -24.29
C VAL A 158 -8.13 0.28 -24.45
N SER A 159 -7.45 0.67 -25.54
CA SER A 159 -6.10 0.19 -25.89
C SER A 159 -4.98 0.65 -24.94
N THR A 160 -5.27 1.52 -24.00
CA THR A 160 -4.32 2.00 -22.97
C THR A 160 -4.19 1.05 -21.77
N TYR A 161 -5.03 0.02 -21.68
CA TYR A 161 -4.97 -1.06 -20.70
C TYR A 161 -4.58 -0.59 -19.29
N GLY A 162 -5.37 0.32 -18.73
CA GLY A 162 -5.25 0.86 -17.38
C GLY A 162 -4.50 2.20 -17.25
N LEU A 163 -3.72 2.65 -18.26
CA LEU A 163 -3.05 3.95 -18.20
C LEU A 163 -4.03 5.14 -18.17
N GLU A 164 -5.24 4.96 -18.71
CA GLU A 164 -6.31 5.96 -18.64
C GLU A 164 -6.71 6.32 -17.19
N ALA A 165 -6.44 5.45 -16.21
CA ALA A 165 -6.63 5.75 -14.80
C ALA A 165 -5.85 6.98 -14.33
N LEU A 166 -4.73 7.31 -15.00
CA LEU A 166 -3.94 8.51 -14.78
C LEU A 166 -4.64 9.80 -15.23
N LEU A 167 -5.71 9.73 -16.00
CA LEU A 167 -6.49 10.89 -16.40
C LEU A 167 -7.56 11.28 -15.36
N ASN A 168 -7.82 10.43 -14.38
CA ASN A 168 -8.81 10.67 -13.35
C ASN A 168 -8.19 11.44 -12.17
N PRO A 169 -8.65 12.68 -11.86
CA PRO A 169 -8.10 13.49 -10.77
C PRO A 169 -8.16 12.81 -9.39
N PHE A 170 -9.18 11.98 -9.13
CA PHE A 170 -9.29 11.25 -7.88
C PHE A 170 -8.16 10.21 -7.75
N ASN A 171 -7.87 9.47 -8.82
CA ASN A 171 -6.78 8.49 -8.82
C ASN A 171 -5.41 9.17 -8.69
N LEU A 172 -5.22 10.34 -9.33
CA LEU A 172 -4.00 11.14 -9.18
C LEU A 172 -3.83 11.62 -7.73
N LEU A 173 -4.90 12.10 -7.12
CA LEU A 173 -4.89 12.50 -5.70
C LEU A 173 -4.56 11.31 -4.80
N PHE A 174 -5.13 10.13 -5.08
CA PHE A 174 -4.84 8.89 -4.33
C PHE A 174 -3.35 8.54 -4.43
N GLY A 175 -2.78 8.57 -5.65
CA GLY A 175 -1.36 8.34 -5.88
C GLY A 175 -0.48 9.33 -5.11
N LEU A 176 -0.81 10.62 -5.15
CA LEU A 176 -0.07 11.66 -4.44
C LEU A 176 -0.13 11.49 -2.91
N VAL A 177 -1.32 11.20 -2.38
CA VAL A 177 -1.51 10.95 -0.94
C VAL A 177 -0.71 9.74 -0.49
N LEU A 178 -0.66 8.67 -1.29
CA LEU A 178 0.11 7.47 -0.96
C LEU A 178 1.63 7.74 -0.95
N VAL A 179 2.14 8.53 -1.90
CA VAL A 179 3.54 8.98 -1.90
C VAL A 179 3.84 9.80 -0.64
N LEU A 180 2.99 10.74 -0.27
CA LEU A 180 3.21 11.56 0.93
C LEU A 180 3.11 10.73 2.21
N LEU A 181 2.15 9.80 2.31
CA LEU A 181 2.04 8.86 3.42
C LEU A 181 3.31 8.03 3.57
N SER A 182 3.79 7.44 2.47
CA SER A 182 5.00 6.62 2.48
C SER A 182 6.24 7.43 2.91
N ARG A 183 6.33 8.71 2.54
CA ARG A 183 7.40 9.62 2.98
C ARG A 183 7.30 9.95 4.47
N VAL A 184 6.10 10.23 4.98
CA VAL A 184 5.86 10.46 6.42
C VAL A 184 6.27 9.22 7.23
N GLN A 185 5.85 8.03 6.79
CA GLN A 185 6.23 6.76 7.44
C GLN A 185 7.74 6.51 7.34
N GLY A 186 8.36 6.80 6.20
CA GLY A 186 9.81 6.70 5.99
C GLY A 186 10.61 7.60 6.92
N LEU A 187 10.16 8.84 7.13
CA LEU A 187 10.76 9.77 8.09
C LEU A 187 10.67 9.24 9.53
N LEU A 188 9.50 8.72 9.92
CA LEU A 188 9.30 8.15 11.25
C LEU A 188 10.12 6.86 11.45
N TYR A 189 10.26 6.06 10.39
CA TYR A 189 11.14 4.89 10.40
C TYR A 189 12.60 5.28 10.61
N PHE A 190 13.11 6.25 9.88
CA PHE A 190 14.48 6.75 10.06
C PHE A 190 14.70 7.34 11.46
N TYR A 191 13.71 8.05 11.98
CA TYR A 191 13.79 8.59 13.33
C TYR A 191 13.88 7.50 14.41
N ASN A 192 13.31 6.32 14.14
CA ASN A 192 13.41 5.15 15.01
C ASN A 192 14.73 4.37 14.81
N ALA A 193 15.17 4.23 13.55
CA ALA A 193 16.22 3.28 13.17
C ALA A 193 17.64 3.86 13.16
N LEU A 194 17.80 5.20 13.02
CA LEU A 194 19.10 5.84 12.84
C LEU A 194 19.56 6.54 14.12
N GLU A 195 20.87 6.51 14.38
CA GLU A 195 21.52 7.27 15.44
C GLU A 195 22.50 8.29 14.85
N ASN A 196 21.98 9.45 14.48
CA ASN A 196 22.76 10.58 13.98
C ASN A 196 22.00 11.89 14.22
N ARG A 197 22.50 12.75 15.10
CA ARG A 197 21.83 13.99 15.53
C ARG A 197 21.51 14.95 14.38
N GLU A 198 22.39 15.06 13.38
CA GLU A 198 22.16 15.95 12.24
C GLU A 198 21.05 15.43 11.33
N ILE A 199 21.01 14.12 11.10
CA ILE A 199 19.94 13.48 10.34
C ILE A 199 18.61 13.57 11.10
N GLU A 200 18.61 13.31 12.41
CA GLU A 200 17.41 13.41 13.26
C GLU A 200 16.79 14.83 13.21
N ARG A 201 17.60 15.87 13.28
CA ARG A 201 17.14 17.25 13.15
C ARG A 201 16.49 17.52 11.77
N ARG A 202 17.12 17.01 10.68
CA ARG A 202 16.58 17.14 9.32
C ARG A 202 15.29 16.34 9.16
N ILE A 203 15.19 15.16 9.80
CA ILE A 203 13.97 14.33 9.80
C ILE A 203 12.81 15.12 10.40
N LEU A 204 12.95 15.66 11.61
CA LEU A 204 11.87 16.38 12.30
C LEU A 204 11.42 17.62 11.51
N PHE A 205 12.36 18.38 10.93
CA PHE A 205 12.03 19.52 10.08
C PHE A 205 11.26 19.09 8.82
N THR A 206 11.71 18.04 8.15
CA THR A 206 11.09 17.51 6.94
C THR A 206 9.72 16.91 7.26
N LEU A 207 9.61 16.15 8.36
CA LEU A 207 8.36 15.56 8.84
C LEU A 207 7.27 16.63 9.04
N LYS A 208 7.61 17.74 9.68
CA LYS A 208 6.66 18.84 9.88
C LYS A 208 6.18 19.43 8.56
N ARG A 209 7.03 19.51 7.54
CA ARG A 209 6.68 20.01 6.20
C ARG A 209 5.81 19.00 5.44
N GLU A 210 6.24 17.74 5.37
CA GLU A 210 5.54 16.68 4.64
C GLU A 210 4.15 16.42 5.26
N PHE A 211 4.05 16.40 6.58
CA PHE A 211 2.77 16.21 7.27
C PHE A 211 1.78 17.35 7.03
N ARG A 212 2.25 18.60 6.96
CA ARG A 212 1.37 19.74 6.61
C ARG A 212 0.81 19.68 5.19
N LEU A 213 1.52 19.01 4.27
CA LEU A 213 1.02 18.76 2.92
C LEU A 213 0.13 17.51 2.88
N PHE A 214 0.54 16.47 3.57
CA PHE A 214 -0.18 15.19 3.61
C PHE A 214 -1.58 15.33 4.20
N LEU A 215 -1.71 15.95 5.37
CA LEU A 215 -2.96 15.95 6.13
C LEU A 215 -4.14 16.55 5.34
N PRO A 216 -4.06 17.75 4.76
CA PRO A 216 -5.19 18.29 4.00
C PRO A 216 -5.52 17.49 2.74
N LEU A 217 -4.52 16.97 2.01
CA LEU A 217 -4.76 16.14 0.82
C LEU A 217 -5.38 14.79 1.20
N PHE A 218 -4.93 14.18 2.30
CA PHE A 218 -5.53 12.96 2.82
C PHE A 218 -6.98 13.18 3.28
N LEU A 219 -7.27 14.27 3.99
CA LEU A 219 -8.64 14.59 4.39
C LEU A 219 -9.53 14.88 3.18
N THR A 220 -9.02 15.55 2.16
CA THR A 220 -9.75 15.76 0.89
C THR A 220 -10.05 14.41 0.23
N LEU A 221 -9.06 13.53 0.10
CA LEU A 221 -9.25 12.20 -0.47
C LEU A 221 -10.28 11.40 0.34
N LEU A 222 -10.14 11.37 1.66
CA LEU A 222 -11.07 10.65 2.56
C LEU A 222 -12.51 11.19 2.40
N THR A 223 -12.68 12.51 2.34
CA THR A 223 -13.99 13.13 2.10
C THR A 223 -14.56 12.72 0.74
N MET A 224 -13.75 12.73 -0.33
CA MET A 224 -14.18 12.27 -1.66
C MET A 224 -14.52 10.78 -1.70
N MET A 225 -13.86 9.93 -0.89
CA MET A 225 -14.18 8.51 -0.76
C MET A 225 -15.50 8.30 -0.01
N VAL A 226 -15.67 8.99 1.11
CA VAL A 226 -16.82 8.77 2.01
C VAL A 226 -18.09 9.41 1.48
N LEU A 227 -18.02 10.66 0.98
CA LEU A 227 -19.19 11.42 0.51
C LEU A 227 -19.43 11.29 -1.00
N GLY A 228 -18.53 10.62 -1.73
CA GLY A 228 -18.70 10.38 -3.15
C GLY A 228 -19.73 9.29 -3.45
N ASP A 229 -20.28 9.33 -4.66
CA ASP A 229 -21.13 8.26 -5.15
C ASP A 229 -20.30 6.98 -5.35
N GLY A 230 -20.93 5.85 -5.10
CA GLY A 230 -20.38 4.51 -5.30
C GLY A 230 -21.37 3.63 -6.05
N TYR A 231 -21.08 2.36 -6.15
CA TYR A 231 -21.91 1.39 -6.83
C TYR A 231 -22.35 0.29 -5.87
N GLY A 232 -23.62 -0.07 -5.96
CA GLY A 232 -24.21 -1.18 -5.23
C GLY A 232 -24.90 -2.14 -6.16
N TYR A 233 -25.25 -3.33 -5.66
CA TYR A 233 -26.03 -4.32 -6.40
C TYR A 233 -27.22 -4.82 -5.58
N ASP A 234 -28.29 -5.19 -6.26
CA ASP A 234 -29.50 -5.75 -5.64
C ASP A 234 -29.41 -7.28 -5.48
N GLU A 235 -30.46 -7.90 -4.93
CA GLU A 235 -30.56 -9.36 -4.74
C GLU A 235 -30.53 -10.15 -6.05
N LEU A 236 -30.82 -9.51 -7.19
CA LEU A 236 -30.76 -10.08 -8.53
C LEU A 236 -29.39 -9.88 -9.20
N GLY A 237 -28.47 -9.17 -8.52
CA GLY A 237 -27.13 -8.86 -9.04
C GLY A 237 -27.07 -7.64 -9.96
N HIS A 238 -28.16 -6.87 -10.11
CA HIS A 238 -28.14 -5.66 -10.94
C HIS A 238 -27.39 -4.53 -10.26
N VAL A 239 -26.34 -4.06 -10.92
CA VAL A 239 -25.49 -2.98 -10.42
C VAL A 239 -26.09 -1.61 -10.76
N SER A 240 -26.11 -0.73 -9.79
CA SER A 240 -26.60 0.65 -9.92
C SER A 240 -25.73 1.65 -9.15
N LEU A 241 -25.80 2.93 -9.56
CA LEU A 241 -25.15 4.02 -8.84
C LEU A 241 -25.92 4.32 -7.56
N VAL A 242 -25.20 4.41 -6.44
CA VAL A 242 -25.77 4.72 -5.12
C VAL A 242 -25.05 5.94 -4.56
N SER A 243 -25.82 6.96 -4.19
CA SER A 243 -25.23 8.18 -3.61
C SER A 243 -24.66 7.89 -2.23
N MET A 244 -23.45 8.41 -1.98
CA MET A 244 -22.73 8.27 -0.71
C MET A 244 -22.65 6.81 -0.19
N LYS A 245 -22.40 5.84 -1.08
CA LYS A 245 -22.41 4.39 -0.72
C LYS A 245 -21.45 4.06 0.42
N ILE A 246 -20.27 4.63 0.45
CA ILE A 246 -19.29 4.37 1.52
C ILE A 246 -19.74 4.96 2.85
N PHE A 247 -20.40 6.12 2.84
CA PHE A 247 -20.99 6.70 4.05
C PHE A 247 -22.12 5.83 4.60
N GLU A 248 -23.00 5.33 3.73
CA GLU A 248 -24.04 4.34 4.11
C GLU A 248 -23.40 3.11 4.77
N ASN A 249 -22.32 2.57 4.17
CA ASN A 249 -21.60 1.42 4.72
C ASN A 249 -20.98 1.71 6.09
N LEU A 250 -20.47 2.91 6.34
CA LEU A 250 -19.97 3.32 7.66
C LEU A 250 -21.07 3.36 8.71
N LEU A 251 -22.27 3.81 8.34
CA LEU A 251 -23.42 3.85 9.26
C LEU A 251 -24.00 2.46 9.56
N THR A 252 -24.02 1.58 8.57
CA THR A 252 -24.54 0.21 8.72
C THR A 252 -23.55 -0.74 9.39
N GLN A 253 -22.25 -0.40 9.38
CA GLN A 253 -21.15 -1.18 9.96
C GLN A 253 -20.41 -0.38 11.05
N PRO A 254 -20.99 -0.21 12.26
CA PRO A 254 -20.43 0.66 13.29
C PRO A 254 -19.04 0.25 13.75
N ILE A 255 -18.67 -1.03 13.63
CA ILE A 255 -17.31 -1.50 13.94
C ILE A 255 -16.30 -0.88 12.97
N LEU A 256 -16.60 -0.81 11.67
CA LEU A 256 -15.71 -0.19 10.69
C LEU A 256 -15.57 1.32 10.92
N LEU A 257 -16.67 2.00 11.32
CA LEU A 257 -16.62 3.40 11.70
C LEU A 257 -15.71 3.62 12.92
N LEU A 258 -15.85 2.81 13.96
CA LEU A 258 -15.01 2.89 15.16
C LEU A 258 -13.52 2.63 14.84
N LEU A 259 -13.24 1.63 14.00
CA LEU A 259 -11.86 1.33 13.57
C LEU A 259 -11.27 2.49 12.75
N LEU A 260 -12.04 3.11 11.86
CA LEU A 260 -11.59 4.27 11.09
C LEU A 260 -11.25 5.45 12.02
N VAL A 261 -12.15 5.81 12.92
CA VAL A 261 -11.96 6.89 13.89
C VAL A 261 -10.76 6.59 14.81
N PHE A 262 -10.67 5.37 15.33
CA PHE A 262 -9.51 4.94 16.13
C PHE A 262 -8.21 5.07 15.36
N GLY A 263 -8.17 4.57 14.11
CA GLY A 263 -7.00 4.67 13.26
C GLY A 263 -6.58 6.12 13.02
N LEU A 264 -7.52 7.02 12.74
CA LEU A 264 -7.22 8.44 12.50
C LEU A 264 -6.65 9.11 13.77
N ILE A 265 -7.26 8.90 14.92
CA ILE A 265 -6.77 9.45 16.20
C ILE A 265 -5.38 8.91 16.52
N PHE A 266 -5.18 7.60 16.33
CA PHE A 266 -3.92 6.93 16.67
C PHE A 266 -2.79 7.35 15.72
N PHE A 267 -3.10 7.66 14.45
CA PHE A 267 -2.15 8.23 13.49
C PHE A 267 -1.69 9.63 13.92
N LEU A 268 -2.64 10.51 14.25
CA LEU A 268 -2.35 11.86 14.72
C LEU A 268 -1.55 11.84 16.03
N PHE A 269 -1.88 10.93 16.94
CA PHE A 269 -1.14 10.73 18.18
C PHE A 269 0.31 10.29 17.90
N GLY A 270 0.53 9.38 16.94
CA GLY A 270 1.89 8.97 16.54
C GLY A 270 2.72 10.13 15.99
N VAL A 271 2.14 10.96 15.13
CA VAL A 271 2.83 12.17 14.63
C VAL A 271 3.11 13.18 15.77
N TYR A 272 2.16 13.35 16.69
CA TYR A 272 2.34 14.17 17.89
C TYR A 272 3.50 13.66 18.76
N LEU A 273 3.62 12.35 18.97
CA LEU A 273 4.74 11.74 19.70
C LEU A 273 6.09 12.10 19.08
N ALA A 274 6.20 12.09 17.75
CA ALA A 274 7.44 12.45 17.08
C ALA A 274 7.75 13.96 17.19
N LEU A 275 6.77 14.81 16.87
CA LEU A 275 7.00 16.26 16.72
C LEU A 275 7.02 17.02 18.05
N ALA A 276 6.20 16.64 19.02
CA ALA A 276 6.08 17.33 20.31
C ALA A 276 6.90 16.66 21.42
N LEU A 277 6.86 15.32 21.49
CA LEU A 277 7.55 14.58 22.54
C LEU A 277 8.89 13.99 22.10
N GLN A 278 9.27 14.19 20.83
CA GLN A 278 10.52 13.71 20.22
C GLN A 278 10.78 12.21 20.49
N SER A 279 9.72 11.42 20.46
CA SER A 279 9.78 9.98 20.69
C SER A 279 10.06 9.22 19.39
N SER A 280 11.09 8.37 19.39
CA SER A 280 11.41 7.49 18.27
C SER A 280 10.39 6.36 18.07
N GLN A 281 9.49 6.12 19.05
CA GLN A 281 8.47 5.06 18.96
C GLN A 281 7.26 5.43 18.08
N ALA A 282 7.21 6.64 17.55
CA ALA A 282 6.11 7.18 16.75
C ALA A 282 5.70 6.28 15.56
N ILE A 283 6.69 5.62 14.91
CA ILE A 283 6.46 4.73 13.76
C ILE A 283 5.52 3.56 14.09
N TRP A 284 5.56 3.03 15.31
CA TRP A 284 4.69 1.92 15.69
C TRP A 284 3.23 2.34 15.79
N PHE A 285 2.98 3.55 16.30
CA PHE A 285 1.63 4.11 16.36
C PHE A 285 1.10 4.44 14.97
N THR A 286 1.86 5.15 14.15
CA THR A 286 1.44 5.50 12.78
C THR A 286 1.38 4.28 11.87
N GLY A 287 2.23 3.28 12.06
CA GLY A 287 2.23 2.04 11.30
C GLY A 287 0.97 1.20 11.55
N ILE A 288 0.67 0.94 12.82
CA ILE A 288 -0.56 0.21 13.21
C ILE A 288 -1.78 0.96 12.70
N SER A 289 -1.85 2.28 12.90
CA SER A 289 -2.98 3.07 12.42
C SER A 289 -3.12 3.07 10.90
N THR A 290 -2.01 3.10 10.15
CA THR A 290 -2.04 2.97 8.69
C THR A 290 -2.65 1.63 8.27
N VAL A 291 -2.22 0.53 8.89
CA VAL A 291 -2.80 -0.80 8.63
C VAL A 291 -4.30 -0.80 8.93
N VAL A 292 -4.72 -0.28 10.08
CA VAL A 292 -6.14 -0.23 10.48
C VAL A 292 -6.95 0.63 9.51
N ILE A 293 -6.50 1.84 9.18
CA ILE A 293 -7.23 2.76 8.27
C ILE A 293 -7.40 2.11 6.89
N VAL A 294 -6.31 1.60 6.30
CA VAL A 294 -6.37 1.04 4.94
C VAL A 294 -7.20 -0.24 4.91
N THR A 295 -7.04 -1.12 5.89
CA THR A 295 -7.88 -2.33 6.04
C THR A 295 -9.35 -1.94 6.12
N THR A 296 -9.70 -0.95 6.94
CA THR A 296 -11.09 -0.48 7.08
C THR A 296 -11.64 0.09 5.78
N LEU A 297 -10.87 0.93 5.09
CA LEU A 297 -11.29 1.53 3.81
C LEU A 297 -11.51 0.47 2.71
N LEU A 298 -10.68 -0.57 2.66
CA LEU A 298 -10.86 -1.69 1.75
C LEU A 298 -12.05 -2.57 2.16
N MET A 299 -12.23 -2.82 3.46
CA MET A 299 -13.40 -3.57 3.96
C MET A 299 -14.72 -2.92 3.59
N LEU A 300 -14.81 -1.59 3.59
CA LEU A 300 -16.01 -0.86 3.21
C LEU A 300 -16.45 -1.10 1.76
N LEU A 301 -15.54 -1.55 0.89
CA LEU A 301 -15.85 -1.92 -0.50
C LEU A 301 -16.43 -3.33 -0.64
N GLY A 302 -16.32 -4.19 0.39
CA GLY A 302 -16.80 -5.57 0.36
C GLY A 302 -18.03 -5.85 1.23
N VAL A 303 -18.69 -4.82 1.82
CA VAL A 303 -19.85 -4.97 2.69
C VAL A 303 -21.09 -4.34 2.08
N ASN A 304 -22.28 -4.75 2.57
CA ASN A 304 -23.57 -4.13 2.23
C ASN A 304 -23.82 -4.04 0.71
N HIS A 305 -23.61 -5.15 -0.02
CA HIS A 305 -23.82 -5.24 -1.47
C HIS A 305 -23.09 -4.13 -2.26
N THR A 306 -21.84 -3.86 -1.90
CA THR A 306 -21.03 -2.85 -2.56
C THR A 306 -20.19 -3.47 -3.68
N VAL A 307 -20.11 -2.78 -4.81
CA VAL A 307 -19.20 -3.09 -5.90
C VAL A 307 -17.82 -2.55 -5.54
N PHE A 308 -16.81 -3.40 -5.51
CA PHE A 308 -15.44 -2.98 -5.19
C PHE A 308 -14.58 -2.63 -6.40
N TYR A 309 -14.98 -3.03 -7.61
CA TYR A 309 -14.28 -2.68 -8.84
C TYR A 309 -15.29 -2.42 -9.97
N PRO A 310 -15.72 -1.18 -10.14
CA PRO A 310 -16.74 -0.82 -11.13
C PRO A 310 -16.21 -0.93 -12.56
N SER A 311 -17.04 -1.42 -13.47
CA SER A 311 -16.81 -1.31 -14.91
C SER A 311 -17.43 -0.03 -15.46
N LEU A 312 -16.62 0.79 -16.13
CA LEU A 312 -17.08 2.02 -16.79
C LEU A 312 -17.60 1.76 -18.20
N SER A 313 -17.30 0.61 -18.79
CA SER A 313 -17.73 0.24 -20.13
C SER A 313 -19.07 -0.49 -20.15
N ASP A 314 -19.30 -1.34 -19.16
CA ASP A 314 -20.55 -2.05 -18.93
C ASP A 314 -20.77 -2.25 -17.45
N LEU A 315 -21.73 -1.52 -16.89
CA LEU A 315 -21.95 -1.49 -15.45
C LEU A 315 -22.27 -2.87 -14.86
N GLN A 316 -22.90 -3.76 -15.63
CA GLN A 316 -23.23 -5.11 -15.17
C GLN A 316 -22.01 -6.05 -15.13
N SER A 317 -20.94 -5.71 -15.80
CA SER A 317 -19.63 -6.38 -15.70
C SER A 317 -18.81 -6.01 -14.46
N SER A 318 -19.34 -5.16 -13.58
CA SER A 318 -18.66 -4.72 -12.36
C SER A 318 -18.42 -5.87 -11.38
N LEU A 319 -17.31 -5.78 -10.63
CA LEU A 319 -16.90 -6.86 -9.73
C LEU A 319 -17.36 -6.62 -8.29
N THR A 320 -17.94 -7.67 -7.73
CA THR A 320 -18.35 -7.78 -6.32
C THR A 320 -17.58 -8.92 -5.65
N ILE A 321 -17.58 -8.98 -4.32
CA ILE A 321 -16.95 -10.12 -3.62
C ILE A 321 -17.61 -11.46 -3.98
N GLU A 322 -18.88 -11.44 -4.41
CA GLU A 322 -19.63 -12.63 -4.74
C GLU A 322 -19.28 -13.17 -6.14
N ASN A 323 -19.29 -12.30 -7.18
CA ASN A 323 -19.07 -12.72 -8.55
C ASN A 323 -17.59 -12.91 -8.93
N SER A 324 -16.65 -12.33 -8.14
CA SER A 324 -15.20 -12.38 -8.43
C SER A 324 -14.43 -13.42 -7.63
N SER A 325 -15.07 -14.04 -6.62
CA SER A 325 -14.40 -15.02 -5.75
C SER A 325 -14.22 -16.38 -6.39
N GLY A 326 -13.26 -17.13 -5.85
CA GLY A 326 -13.07 -18.56 -6.17
C GLY A 326 -14.24 -19.41 -5.66
N SER A 327 -14.20 -20.73 -6.00
CA SER A 327 -15.21 -21.68 -5.56
C SER A 327 -15.23 -21.86 -4.03
N TYR A 328 -16.36 -22.33 -3.50
CA TYR A 328 -16.51 -22.69 -2.09
C TYR A 328 -15.38 -23.62 -1.61
N TYR A 329 -15.07 -24.65 -2.41
CA TYR A 329 -14.01 -25.60 -2.09
C TYR A 329 -12.64 -24.91 -1.97
N THR A 330 -12.30 -24.08 -2.95
CA THR A 330 -11.03 -23.34 -2.97
C THR A 330 -10.92 -22.44 -1.74
N LEU A 331 -11.94 -21.61 -1.47
CA LEU A 331 -11.92 -20.69 -0.33
C LEU A 331 -11.83 -21.44 1.00
N LYS A 332 -12.52 -22.58 1.14
CA LYS A 332 -12.50 -23.41 2.33
C LYS A 332 -11.11 -24.01 2.59
N VAL A 333 -10.49 -24.61 1.58
CA VAL A 333 -9.12 -25.17 1.69
C VAL A 333 -8.12 -24.09 2.04
N MET A 334 -8.18 -22.95 1.35
CA MET A 334 -7.32 -21.82 1.63
C MET A 334 -7.50 -21.27 3.05
N SER A 335 -8.74 -21.28 3.59
CA SER A 335 -8.99 -20.84 4.97
C SER A 335 -8.29 -21.72 6.00
N VAL A 336 -8.15 -23.03 5.74
CA VAL A 336 -7.32 -23.91 6.58
C VAL A 336 -5.84 -23.52 6.47
N VAL A 337 -5.35 -23.26 5.26
CA VAL A 337 -3.95 -22.84 5.05
C VAL A 337 -3.67 -21.47 5.70
N SER A 338 -4.65 -20.58 5.73
CA SER A 338 -4.51 -19.24 6.33
C SER A 338 -4.24 -19.29 7.85
N LEU A 339 -4.49 -20.41 8.54
CA LEU A 339 -4.09 -20.61 9.94
C LEU A 339 -2.56 -20.57 10.13
N LEU A 340 -1.78 -20.74 9.07
CA LEU A 340 -0.32 -20.56 9.09
C LEU A 340 0.10 -19.08 9.06
N VAL A 341 -0.78 -18.17 8.64
CA VAL A 341 -0.47 -16.72 8.54
C VAL A 341 0.00 -16.12 9.87
N PRO A 342 -0.64 -16.36 11.02
CA PRO A 342 -0.15 -15.89 12.31
C PRO A 342 1.27 -16.39 12.66
N VAL A 343 1.62 -17.62 12.26
CA VAL A 343 2.96 -18.18 12.47
C VAL A 343 3.99 -17.41 11.65
N VAL A 344 3.69 -17.16 10.39
CA VAL A 344 4.56 -16.38 9.49
C VAL A 344 4.70 -14.93 9.98
N LEU A 345 3.61 -14.30 10.40
CA LEU A 345 3.65 -12.96 10.98
C LEU A 345 4.48 -12.93 12.27
N GLY A 346 4.35 -13.94 13.13
CA GLY A 346 5.18 -14.09 14.33
C GLY A 346 6.66 -14.17 13.98
N TYR A 347 7.02 -14.96 12.98
CA TYR A 347 8.38 -15.04 12.47
C TYR A 347 8.88 -13.69 11.93
N ILE A 348 8.10 -12.98 11.12
CA ILE A 348 8.45 -11.66 10.59
C ILE A 348 8.69 -10.68 11.75
N VAL A 349 7.84 -10.67 12.78
CA VAL A 349 8.02 -9.80 13.96
C VAL A 349 9.31 -10.14 14.72
N LEU A 350 9.65 -11.41 14.86
CA LEU A 350 10.89 -11.83 15.51
C LEU A 350 12.12 -11.39 14.71
N VAL A 351 12.12 -11.61 13.40
CA VAL A 351 13.20 -11.17 12.51
C VAL A 351 13.32 -9.64 12.54
N TRP A 352 12.21 -8.91 12.45
CA TRP A 352 12.21 -7.46 12.54
C TRP A 352 12.82 -6.96 13.86
N ARG A 353 12.42 -7.55 14.99
CA ARG A 353 12.99 -7.20 16.30
C ARG A 353 14.48 -7.50 16.38
N SER A 354 14.91 -8.62 15.83
CA SER A 354 16.32 -9.00 15.78
C SER A 354 17.15 -7.98 14.97
N MET A 355 16.65 -7.58 13.81
CA MET A 355 17.30 -6.58 12.94
C MET A 355 17.35 -5.16 13.52
N ASN A 356 16.42 -4.84 14.42
CA ASN A 356 16.27 -3.48 14.98
C ASN A 356 16.62 -3.42 16.49
N GLN A 357 17.46 -4.32 16.98
CA GLN A 357 17.88 -4.32 18.41
C GLN A 357 18.66 -3.07 18.78
N LYS A 358 19.42 -2.52 17.83
CA LYS A 358 20.19 -1.29 17.99
C LYS A 358 19.88 -0.33 16.85
N ARG A 359 20.00 0.96 17.12
CA ARG A 359 19.95 2.00 16.10
C ARG A 359 21.25 1.97 15.30
N LEU A 360 21.16 2.12 13.99
CA LEU A 360 22.31 2.08 13.09
C LEU A 360 23.14 3.37 13.20
N THR A 361 24.47 3.19 13.27
CA THR A 361 25.46 4.27 13.25
C THR A 361 26.30 4.22 11.97
N ILE A 362 26.95 5.35 11.63
CA ILE A 362 27.88 5.41 10.47
C ILE A 362 29.05 4.45 10.67
N GLU A 363 29.52 4.28 11.90
CA GLU A 363 30.66 3.42 12.24
C GLU A 363 30.31 1.95 12.01
N GLU A 364 29.11 1.52 12.40
CA GLU A 364 28.63 0.14 12.15
C GLU A 364 28.53 -0.15 10.66
N VAL A 365 27.95 0.76 9.87
CA VAL A 365 27.82 0.58 8.42
C VAL A 365 29.19 0.48 7.76
N LYS A 366 30.19 1.27 8.17
CA LYS A 366 31.57 1.20 7.62
C LYS A 366 32.30 -0.08 8.00
N SER A 367 31.95 -0.70 9.12
CA SER A 367 32.58 -1.95 9.59
C SER A 367 31.94 -3.20 9.03
N ASP A 368 30.74 -3.12 8.46
CA ASP A 368 30.01 -4.25 7.89
C ASP A 368 30.50 -4.55 6.45
N PRO A 369 31.08 -5.73 6.16
CA PRO A 369 31.51 -6.11 4.82
C PRO A 369 30.33 -6.33 3.84
N HIS A 370 29.10 -6.46 4.35
CA HIS A 370 27.87 -6.73 3.56
C HIS A 370 26.92 -5.53 3.48
N HIS A 371 27.43 -4.29 3.68
CA HIS A 371 26.59 -3.10 3.57
C HIS A 371 26.13 -2.83 2.12
N TYR A 372 24.95 -2.26 1.97
CA TYR A 372 24.33 -1.87 0.69
C TYR A 372 24.96 -0.62 0.05
#